data_fb40531f173e11ee4828c0137590b053
#
_entry.id   fb40531f173e11ee4828c0137590b053
#
_cell.length_a   1.000
_cell.length_b   1.000
_cell.length_c   1.000
_cell.angle_alpha   90.00
_cell.angle_beta   90.00
_cell.angle_gamma   90.00
#
_symmetry.space_group_name_H-M   'P 1'
#
loop_
_entity.id
_entity.type
_entity.pdbx_description
1 polymer ?
#
loop_
_entity_poly.entity_id
_entity_poly.type
_entity_poly.pdbx_seq_one_letter_code
_entity_poly.pdbx_strand_id
1 'polypeptide(L)'
;PLGYTTSKEYAELEWPIDIAIAVVWVSYAIVFFGTLVKRTTSHLYVANWFFGAFIITVAVLHIVNNMEVPLSGMKSYSMYSGAMDAMVQWWYGHNAVGFLLTAGFLGMMYYFVPKQAGRPVYSYRLSIVHFWSVIFLYIWAGPHHLHYTALPDWAQTLGMTFSIMLWMPS
;
A
#
# COMPACT_ATOMS: atom_id res chain seq x y z
N PRO A 1 -14.65 5.63 23.25
CA PRO A 1 -15.11 5.55 24.62
C PRO A 1 -15.53 4.15 25.08
N LEU A 2 -15.77 3.20 24.15
CA LEU A 2 -16.21 1.83 24.49
C LEU A 2 -15.06 0.86 24.79
N GLY A 3 -13.82 1.26 24.53
CA GLY A 3 -12.64 0.43 24.76
C GLY A 3 -12.43 -0.71 23.73
N TYR A 4 -13.14 -0.70 22.64
CA TYR A 4 -13.00 -1.68 21.56
C TYR A 4 -11.88 -1.24 20.60
N THR A 5 -10.66 -1.27 21.10
CA THR A 5 -9.48 -0.86 20.35
C THR A 5 -8.24 -1.55 20.89
N THR A 6 -7.20 -1.65 20.09
CA THR A 6 -5.87 -2.11 20.47
C THR A 6 -4.89 -0.95 20.51
N SER A 7 -3.67 -1.17 21.00
CA SER A 7 -2.60 -0.18 21.03
C SER A 7 -1.63 -0.31 19.84
N LYS A 8 -1.90 -1.20 18.91
CA LYS A 8 -1.07 -1.37 17.71
C LYS A 8 -1.42 -0.27 16.70
N GLU A 9 -0.47 0.60 16.40
CA GLU A 9 -0.63 1.67 15.43
C GLU A 9 -0.99 1.11 14.04
N TYR A 10 -1.95 1.73 13.38
CA TYR A 10 -2.56 1.28 12.11
C TYR A 10 -3.32 -0.06 12.17
N ALA A 11 -3.55 -0.61 13.36
CA ALA A 11 -4.36 -1.80 13.59
C ALA A 11 -5.12 -1.65 14.92
N GLU A 12 -5.66 -0.46 15.16
CA GLU A 12 -6.38 -0.13 16.40
C GLU A 12 -7.78 -0.72 16.44
N LEU A 13 -8.33 -1.10 15.30
CA LEU A 13 -9.67 -1.66 15.20
C LEU A 13 -9.69 -3.12 15.63
N GLU A 14 -10.84 -3.60 16.04
CA GLU A 14 -11.04 -5.01 16.42
C GLU A 14 -11.51 -5.83 15.21
N TRP A 15 -11.25 -7.11 15.24
CA TRP A 15 -11.40 -8.05 14.12
C TRP A 15 -12.71 -7.96 13.30
N PRO A 16 -13.92 -7.69 13.90
CA PRO A 16 -15.11 -7.60 13.05
C PRO A 16 -15.09 -6.40 12.10
N ILE A 17 -14.47 -5.29 12.54
CA ILE A 17 -14.34 -4.07 11.73
C ILE A 17 -13.27 -4.28 10.67
N ASP A 18 -12.18 -4.95 11.00
CA ASP A 18 -11.11 -5.28 10.04
C ASP A 18 -11.61 -6.19 8.91
N ILE A 19 -12.47 -7.15 9.24
CA ILE A 19 -13.16 -7.97 8.21
C ILE A 19 -14.05 -7.09 7.33
N ALA A 20 -14.83 -6.17 7.93
CA ALA A 20 -15.67 -5.28 7.15
C ALA A 20 -14.87 -4.39 6.19
N ILE A 21 -13.72 -3.87 6.64
CA ILE A 21 -12.79 -3.10 5.80
C ILE A 21 -12.19 -3.97 4.69
N ALA A 22 -11.82 -5.22 4.99
CA ALA A 22 -11.35 -6.15 3.95
C ALA A 22 -12.41 -6.40 2.88
N VAL A 23 -13.68 -6.56 3.26
CA VAL A 23 -14.81 -6.67 2.32
C VAL A 23 -14.95 -5.42 1.44
N VAL A 24 -14.76 -4.22 2.01
CA VAL A 24 -14.76 -2.97 1.24
C VAL A 24 -13.66 -2.97 0.19
N TRP A 25 -12.43 -3.34 0.56
CA TRP A 25 -11.31 -3.39 -0.39
C TRP A 25 -11.51 -4.42 -1.50
N VAL A 26 -12.02 -5.60 -1.17
CA VAL A 26 -12.35 -6.64 -2.17
C VAL A 26 -13.46 -6.15 -3.11
N SER A 27 -14.50 -5.52 -2.57
CA SER A 27 -15.58 -4.95 -3.37
C SER A 27 -15.08 -3.86 -4.32
N TYR A 28 -14.21 -2.98 -3.83
CA TYR A 28 -13.57 -1.95 -4.65
C TYR A 28 -12.71 -2.58 -5.77
N ALA A 29 -11.93 -3.60 -5.46
CA ALA A 29 -11.15 -4.34 -6.45
C ALA A 29 -12.04 -4.96 -7.54
N ILE A 30 -13.16 -5.58 -7.16
CA ILE A 30 -14.11 -6.16 -8.12
C ILE A 30 -14.67 -5.09 -9.06
N VAL A 31 -15.08 -3.94 -8.52
CA VAL A 31 -15.62 -2.83 -9.33
C VAL A 31 -14.55 -2.28 -10.28
N PHE A 32 -13.36 -2.00 -9.76
CA PHE A 32 -12.27 -1.43 -10.56
C PHE A 32 -11.81 -2.39 -11.67
N PHE A 33 -11.45 -3.61 -11.32
CA PHE A 33 -10.96 -4.58 -12.30
C PHE A 33 -12.07 -5.08 -13.23
N GLY A 34 -13.30 -5.20 -12.73
CA GLY A 34 -14.47 -5.49 -13.56
C GLY A 34 -14.71 -4.41 -14.61
N THR A 35 -14.53 -3.14 -14.26
CA THR A 35 -14.60 -2.02 -15.21
C THR A 35 -13.47 -2.12 -16.26
N LEU A 36 -12.25 -2.42 -15.83
CA LEU A 36 -11.13 -2.60 -16.75
C LEU A 36 -11.33 -3.76 -17.71
N VAL A 37 -11.89 -4.88 -17.26
CA VAL A 37 -12.19 -6.04 -18.12
C VAL A 37 -13.24 -5.69 -19.16
N LYS A 38 -14.25 -4.90 -18.78
CA LYS A 38 -15.34 -4.49 -19.68
C LYS A 38 -15.01 -3.25 -20.53
N ARG A 39 -13.78 -2.73 -20.48
CA ARG A 39 -13.42 -1.55 -21.27
C ARG A 39 -13.53 -1.79 -22.77
N THR A 40 -13.85 -0.77 -23.50
CA THR A 40 -13.96 -0.79 -24.99
C THR A 40 -12.66 -0.42 -25.69
N THR A 41 -11.72 0.22 -24.99
CA THR A 41 -10.40 0.59 -25.52
C THR A 41 -9.38 -0.51 -25.21
N SER A 42 -8.53 -0.86 -26.17
CA SER A 42 -7.48 -1.88 -25.98
C SER A 42 -6.35 -1.38 -25.08
N HIS A 43 -6.04 -0.10 -25.13
CA HIS A 43 -4.94 0.52 -24.39
C HIS A 43 -5.30 0.74 -22.92
N LEU A 44 -4.38 0.35 -22.00
CA LEU A 44 -4.44 0.70 -20.57
C LEU A 44 -3.52 1.87 -20.30
N TYR A 45 -4.12 2.96 -19.84
CA TYR A 45 -3.37 4.16 -19.49
C TYR A 45 -2.62 3.98 -18.18
N VAL A 46 -1.44 4.59 -18.04
CA VAL A 46 -0.57 4.45 -16.86
C VAL A 46 -1.26 4.79 -15.55
N ALA A 47 -2.16 5.76 -15.54
CA ALA A 47 -2.98 6.08 -14.38
C ALA A 47 -3.70 4.84 -13.82
N ASN A 48 -4.25 3.99 -14.70
CA ASN A 48 -4.93 2.76 -14.28
C ASN A 48 -3.98 1.73 -13.66
N TRP A 49 -2.72 1.72 -14.04
CA TRP A 49 -1.72 0.85 -13.42
C TRP A 49 -1.42 1.28 -11.99
N PHE A 50 -1.27 2.59 -11.75
CA PHE A 50 -1.09 3.13 -10.40
C PHE A 50 -2.30 2.84 -9.51
N PHE A 51 -3.53 3.04 -10.01
CA PHE A 51 -4.73 2.70 -9.25
C PHE A 51 -4.88 1.20 -9.00
N GLY A 52 -4.55 0.36 -9.97
CA GLY A 52 -4.55 -1.10 -9.78
C GLY A 52 -3.54 -1.54 -8.72
N ALA A 53 -2.32 -1.02 -8.75
CA ALA A 53 -1.30 -1.28 -7.75
C ALA A 53 -1.75 -0.80 -6.36
N PHE A 54 -2.30 0.40 -6.26
CA PHE A 54 -2.86 0.95 -5.04
C PHE A 54 -3.92 0.02 -4.44
N ILE A 55 -4.93 -0.39 -5.21
CA ILE A 55 -6.05 -1.18 -4.71
C ILE A 55 -5.58 -2.55 -4.20
N ILE A 56 -4.76 -3.26 -4.98
CA ILE A 56 -4.25 -4.58 -4.60
C ILE A 56 -3.38 -4.48 -3.35
N THR A 57 -2.43 -3.55 -3.37
CA THR A 57 -1.44 -3.45 -2.30
C THR A 57 -2.09 -3.05 -0.98
N VAL A 58 -2.97 -2.05 -0.95
CA VAL A 58 -3.60 -1.63 0.30
C VAL A 58 -4.54 -2.71 0.85
N ALA A 59 -5.23 -3.45 -0.01
CA ALA A 59 -6.02 -4.60 0.43
C ALA A 59 -5.16 -5.67 1.13
N VAL A 60 -4.03 -6.04 0.52
CA VAL A 60 -3.09 -7.01 1.11
C VAL A 60 -2.46 -6.49 2.40
N LEU A 61 -2.03 -5.22 2.40
CA LEU A 61 -1.46 -4.58 3.59
C LEU A 61 -2.43 -4.60 4.76
N HIS A 62 -3.69 -4.22 4.52
CA HIS A 62 -4.71 -4.23 5.56
C HIS A 62 -4.92 -5.62 6.13
N ILE A 63 -5.12 -6.62 5.27
CA ILE A 63 -5.34 -8.00 5.72
C ILE A 63 -4.14 -8.51 6.54
N VAL A 64 -2.91 -8.33 6.05
CA VAL A 64 -1.71 -8.85 6.73
C VAL A 64 -1.46 -8.13 8.05
N ASN A 65 -1.57 -6.80 8.09
CA ASN A 65 -1.30 -6.04 9.31
C ASN A 65 -2.32 -6.30 10.41
N ASN A 66 -3.58 -6.54 10.04
CA ASN A 66 -4.68 -6.78 10.97
C ASN A 66 -4.96 -8.28 11.19
N MET A 67 -4.00 -9.17 10.91
CA MET A 67 -4.12 -10.57 11.28
C MET A 67 -4.06 -10.72 12.79
N GLU A 68 -5.12 -11.24 13.36
CA GLU A 68 -5.29 -11.35 14.80
C GLU A 68 -6.06 -12.61 15.21
N VAL A 69 -5.91 -12.99 16.47
CA VAL A 69 -6.59 -14.13 17.08
C VAL A 69 -7.77 -13.61 17.90
N PRO A 70 -9.02 -13.84 17.47
CA PRO A 70 -10.19 -13.42 18.20
C PRO A 70 -10.33 -14.18 19.52
N LEU A 71 -10.61 -13.47 20.59
CA LEU A 71 -10.92 -14.04 21.92
C LEU A 71 -12.38 -13.88 22.29
N SER A 72 -13.02 -12.84 21.81
CA SER A 72 -14.44 -12.55 22.00
C SER A 72 -14.97 -11.74 20.83
N GLY A 73 -16.23 -11.37 20.87
CA GLY A 73 -16.86 -10.61 19.80
C GLY A 73 -16.19 -9.27 19.46
N MET A 74 -15.52 -8.64 20.43
CA MET A 74 -14.87 -7.34 20.24
C MET A 74 -13.51 -7.29 20.94
N LYS A 75 -12.81 -8.43 21.02
CA LYS A 75 -11.46 -8.50 21.58
C LYS A 75 -10.62 -9.54 20.86
N SER A 76 -9.42 -9.13 20.49
CA SER A 76 -8.43 -9.95 19.79
C SER A 76 -7.00 -9.58 20.21
N TYR A 77 -6.06 -10.41 19.79
CA TYR A 77 -4.63 -10.14 19.92
C TYR A 77 -3.95 -10.31 18.58
N SER A 78 -2.94 -9.46 18.31
CA SER A 78 -2.11 -9.57 17.11
C SER A 78 -1.54 -10.98 16.95
N MET A 79 -1.53 -11.48 15.72
CA MET A 79 -0.87 -12.74 15.37
C MET A 79 0.67 -12.63 15.46
N TYR A 80 1.20 -11.43 15.46
CA TYR A 80 2.62 -11.14 15.51
C TYR A 80 3.05 -10.63 16.89
N SER A 81 4.34 -10.74 17.20
CA SER A 81 4.89 -10.28 18.48
C SER A 81 6.27 -9.67 18.34
N GLY A 82 6.64 -8.80 19.27
CA GLY A 82 7.97 -8.20 19.36
C GLY A 82 8.38 -7.43 18.09
N ALA A 83 9.63 -7.59 17.68
CA ALA A 83 10.18 -6.92 16.51
C ALA A 83 9.44 -7.27 15.21
N MET A 84 8.87 -8.47 15.11
CA MET A 84 8.09 -8.89 13.96
C MET A 84 6.76 -8.13 13.88
N ASP A 85 6.09 -7.88 15.01
CA ASP A 85 4.88 -7.08 15.04
C ASP A 85 5.15 -5.64 14.59
N ALA A 86 6.25 -5.04 15.07
CA ALA A 86 6.69 -3.73 14.62
C ALA A 86 7.04 -3.70 13.13
N MET A 87 7.68 -4.74 12.61
CA MET A 87 8.02 -4.85 11.19
C MET A 87 6.79 -4.93 10.31
N VAL A 88 5.81 -5.75 10.67
CA VAL A 88 4.54 -5.88 9.92
C VAL A 88 3.76 -4.58 9.98
N GLN A 89 3.70 -3.94 11.13
CA GLN A 89 3.03 -2.65 11.30
C GLN A 89 3.69 -1.57 10.43
N TRP A 90 5.02 -1.49 10.37
CA TRP A 90 5.69 -0.50 9.52
C TRP A 90 5.78 -0.90 8.06
N TRP A 91 5.71 -2.19 7.73
CA TRP A 91 5.45 -2.59 6.36
C TRP A 91 4.08 -2.06 5.88
N TYR A 92 3.04 -2.15 6.73
CA TYR A 92 1.76 -1.51 6.44
C TYR A 92 1.89 0.02 6.42
N GLY A 93 2.37 0.65 7.50
CA GLY A 93 2.39 2.10 7.64
C GLY A 93 3.14 2.81 6.52
N HIS A 94 4.34 2.33 6.19
CA HIS A 94 5.14 2.84 5.08
C HIS A 94 4.46 2.65 3.73
N ASN A 95 3.98 1.44 3.46
CA ASN A 95 3.38 1.13 2.17
C ASN A 95 1.96 1.68 2.00
N ALA A 96 1.23 1.92 3.08
CA ALA A 96 -0.04 2.65 3.00
C ALA A 96 0.19 4.07 2.47
N VAL A 97 1.20 4.78 2.97
CA VAL A 97 1.60 6.09 2.41
C VAL A 97 2.07 5.95 0.96
N GLY A 98 2.89 4.95 0.66
CA GLY A 98 3.42 4.72 -0.69
C GLY A 98 2.37 4.36 -1.73
N PHE A 99 1.39 3.56 -1.37
CA PHE A 99 0.41 3.08 -2.33
C PHE A 99 -0.92 3.83 -2.28
N LEU A 100 -1.46 4.15 -1.11
CA LEU A 100 -2.69 4.95 -1.04
C LEU A 100 -2.43 6.40 -1.45
N LEU A 101 -1.39 7.03 -0.92
CA LEU A 101 -1.10 8.43 -1.21
C LEU A 101 -0.21 8.57 -2.45
N THR A 102 1.02 8.07 -2.45
CA THR A 102 1.94 8.32 -3.56
C THR A 102 1.45 7.71 -4.86
N ALA A 103 1.15 6.41 -4.90
CA ALA A 103 0.66 5.78 -6.14
C ALA A 103 -0.73 6.30 -6.54
N GLY A 104 -1.63 6.55 -5.58
CA GLY A 104 -2.93 7.16 -5.84
C GLY A 104 -2.81 8.57 -6.45
N PHE A 105 -1.97 9.43 -5.88
CA PHE A 105 -1.74 10.77 -6.41
C PHE A 105 -1.01 10.75 -7.75
N LEU A 106 -0.02 9.88 -7.94
CA LEU A 106 0.62 9.70 -9.25
C LEU A 106 -0.39 9.24 -10.30
N GLY A 107 -1.30 8.33 -9.96
CA GLY A 107 -2.40 7.95 -10.85
C GLY A 107 -3.25 9.15 -11.27
N MET A 108 -3.63 10.01 -10.32
CA MET A 108 -4.35 11.25 -10.61
C MET A 108 -3.51 12.21 -11.45
N MET A 109 -2.24 12.40 -11.14
CA MET A 109 -1.34 13.28 -11.91
C MET A 109 -1.19 12.80 -13.36
N TYR A 110 -0.97 11.51 -13.57
CA TYR A 110 -0.87 10.93 -14.92
C TYR A 110 -2.17 11.06 -15.73
N TYR A 111 -3.31 11.21 -15.08
CA TYR A 111 -4.58 11.46 -15.73
C TYR A 111 -4.85 12.96 -15.94
N PHE A 112 -4.82 13.76 -14.87
CA PHE A 112 -5.28 15.14 -14.91
C PHE A 112 -4.28 16.10 -15.56
N VAL A 113 -2.97 15.93 -15.32
CA VAL A 113 -1.96 16.86 -15.88
C VAL A 113 -1.94 16.84 -17.41
N PRO A 114 -1.85 15.68 -18.08
CA PRO A 114 -1.92 15.64 -19.54
C PRO A 114 -3.25 16.18 -20.09
N LYS A 115 -4.35 15.89 -19.40
CA LYS A 115 -5.67 16.35 -19.80
C LYS A 115 -5.80 17.87 -19.73
N GLN A 116 -5.30 18.51 -18.67
CA GLN A 116 -5.31 19.97 -18.51
C GLN A 116 -4.33 20.65 -19.47
N ALA A 117 -3.17 20.04 -19.72
CA ALA A 117 -2.20 20.55 -20.66
C ALA A 117 -2.62 20.36 -22.13
N GLY A 118 -3.67 19.59 -22.42
CA GLY A 118 -4.09 19.23 -23.77
C GLY A 118 -3.04 18.47 -24.57
N ARG A 119 -2.12 17.78 -23.89
CA ARG A 119 -1.01 17.05 -24.48
C ARG A 119 -0.83 15.69 -23.80
N PRO A 120 -0.40 14.64 -24.55
CA PRO A 120 -0.08 13.35 -23.94
C PRO A 120 1.13 13.46 -23.01
N VAL A 121 1.34 12.43 -22.18
CA VAL A 121 2.58 12.29 -21.39
C VAL A 121 3.79 12.32 -22.33
N TYR A 122 4.89 12.94 -21.87
CA TYR A 122 6.11 13.13 -22.67
C TYR A 122 6.65 11.82 -23.25
N SER A 123 6.67 10.76 -22.46
CA SER A 123 7.13 9.45 -22.89
C SER A 123 6.38 8.35 -22.16
N TYR A 124 5.65 7.54 -22.91
CA TYR A 124 4.98 6.36 -22.35
C TYR A 124 5.98 5.32 -21.81
N ARG A 125 7.15 5.18 -22.47
CA ARG A 125 8.20 4.25 -22.00
C ARG A 125 8.78 4.71 -20.65
N LEU A 126 9.04 6.00 -20.48
CA LEU A 126 9.49 6.54 -19.19
C LEU A 126 8.43 6.38 -18.11
N SER A 127 7.14 6.52 -18.43
CA SER A 127 6.08 6.29 -17.45
C SER A 127 5.99 4.83 -17.01
N ILE A 128 6.33 3.86 -17.86
CA ILE A 128 6.45 2.45 -17.49
C ILE A 128 7.64 2.25 -16.53
N VAL A 129 8.79 2.83 -16.85
CA VAL A 129 9.98 2.76 -15.99
C VAL A 129 9.69 3.40 -14.62
N HIS A 130 9.08 4.58 -14.63
CA HIS A 130 8.66 5.28 -13.42
C HIS A 130 7.73 4.40 -12.57
N PHE A 131 6.66 3.87 -13.17
CA PHE A 131 5.71 3.00 -12.46
C PHE A 131 6.42 1.83 -11.77
N TRP A 132 7.14 1.01 -12.53
CA TRP A 132 7.76 -0.20 -11.98
C TRP A 132 8.87 0.12 -10.96
N SER A 133 9.66 1.16 -11.18
CA SER A 133 10.70 1.54 -10.22
C SER A 133 10.11 2.05 -8.91
N VAL A 134 9.10 2.92 -8.95
CA VAL A 134 8.41 3.39 -7.74
C VAL A 134 7.81 2.21 -6.98
N ILE A 135 6.98 1.40 -7.65
CA ILE A 135 6.29 0.28 -6.99
C ILE A 135 7.27 -0.72 -6.39
N PHE A 136 8.28 -1.13 -7.15
CA PHE A 136 9.25 -2.12 -6.70
C PHE A 136 10.14 -1.61 -5.55
N LEU A 137 10.61 -0.38 -5.64
CA LEU A 137 11.49 0.18 -4.61
C LEU A 137 10.73 0.53 -3.33
N TYR A 138 9.52 1.05 -3.47
CA TYR A 138 8.75 1.52 -2.32
C TYR A 138 8.39 0.40 -1.37
N ILE A 139 7.99 -0.77 -1.89
CA ILE A 139 7.47 -1.87 -1.07
C ILE A 139 8.51 -2.43 -0.07
N TRP A 140 9.81 -2.27 -0.36
CA TRP A 140 10.91 -2.77 0.48
C TRP A 140 11.48 -1.73 1.44
N ALA A 141 11.12 -0.49 1.31
CA ALA A 141 11.71 0.60 2.09
C ALA A 141 11.18 0.69 3.54
N GLY A 142 10.07 0.00 3.86
CA GLY A 142 9.41 0.06 5.17
C GLY A 142 10.30 -0.12 6.41
N PRO A 143 11.27 -1.04 6.43
CA PRO A 143 12.14 -1.22 7.58
C PRO A 143 12.99 0.00 7.96
N HIS A 144 13.06 1.05 7.13
CA HIS A 144 13.74 2.29 7.48
C HIS A 144 13.11 3.01 8.70
N HIS A 145 11.87 2.70 9.04
CA HIS A 145 11.23 3.20 10.27
C HIS A 145 11.76 2.54 11.54
N LEU A 146 12.50 1.45 11.42
CA LEU A 146 12.94 0.61 12.53
C LEU A 146 14.48 0.53 12.66
N HIS A 147 15.19 1.59 12.22
CA HIS A 147 16.62 1.68 12.44
C HIS A 147 16.96 1.73 13.93
N TYR A 148 18.06 1.06 14.31
CA TYR A 148 18.54 0.98 15.68
C TYR A 148 17.58 0.28 16.65
N THR A 149 16.67 -0.55 16.12
CA THR A 149 15.77 -1.39 16.91
C THR A 149 16.27 -2.84 16.95
N ALA A 150 15.52 -3.73 17.58
CA ALA A 150 15.79 -5.18 17.59
C ALA A 150 15.49 -5.89 16.26
N LEU A 151 15.12 -5.15 15.20
CA LEU A 151 14.94 -5.72 13.87
C LEU A 151 16.30 -6.22 13.34
N PRO A 152 16.38 -7.39 12.66
CA PRO A 152 17.64 -7.88 12.10
C PRO A 152 18.32 -6.86 11.19
N ASP A 153 19.65 -6.78 11.25
CA ASP A 153 20.47 -5.81 10.50
C ASP A 153 20.23 -5.86 8.99
N TRP A 154 20.05 -7.06 8.45
CA TRP A 154 19.77 -7.21 7.02
C TRP A 154 18.49 -6.51 6.61
N ALA A 155 17.44 -6.54 7.44
CA ALA A 155 16.17 -5.88 7.14
C ALA A 155 16.29 -4.35 7.25
N GLN A 156 17.03 -3.86 8.25
CA GLN A 156 17.32 -2.43 8.39
C GLN A 156 18.15 -1.91 7.20
N THR A 157 19.16 -2.65 6.78
CA THR A 157 19.99 -2.34 5.60
C THR A 157 19.18 -2.34 4.33
N LEU A 158 18.28 -3.32 4.16
CA LEU A 158 17.35 -3.38 3.02
C LEU A 158 16.49 -2.11 2.98
N GLY A 159 15.85 -1.77 4.10
CA GLY A 159 14.99 -0.59 4.19
C GLY A 159 15.73 0.71 3.84
N MET A 160 16.94 0.88 4.35
CA MET A 160 17.78 2.04 4.03
C MET A 160 18.13 2.09 2.55
N THR A 161 18.63 0.98 2.00
CA THR A 161 19.08 0.91 0.60
C THR A 161 17.94 1.25 -0.35
N PHE A 162 16.78 0.64 -0.17
CA PHE A 162 15.62 0.90 -1.02
C PHE A 162 15.07 2.33 -0.85
N SER A 163 15.16 2.89 0.35
CA SER A 163 14.80 4.30 0.59
C SER A 163 15.68 5.27 -0.19
N ILE A 164 16.99 5.03 -0.21
CA ILE A 164 17.92 5.85 -1.01
C ILE A 164 17.65 5.68 -2.50
N MET A 165 17.41 4.46 -2.96
CA MET A 165 17.11 4.17 -4.37
C MET A 165 15.81 4.83 -4.85
N LEU A 166 14.85 5.09 -3.97
CA LEU A 166 13.61 5.79 -4.32
C LEU A 166 13.85 7.22 -4.84
N TRP A 167 14.98 7.82 -4.55
CA TRP A 167 15.33 9.13 -5.10
C TRP A 167 15.41 9.14 -6.64
N MET A 168 15.73 8.00 -7.24
CA MET A 168 15.85 7.90 -8.71
C MET A 168 14.52 8.04 -9.46
N PRO A 169 13.42 7.38 -9.05
CA PRO A 169 12.13 7.51 -9.73
C PRO A 169 11.29 8.70 -9.25
N SER A 170 11.69 9.36 -8.15
CA SER A 170 10.97 10.51 -7.60
C SER A 170 11.38 11.79 -8.27
#